data_0a7b66cc88563d463b39c84bab78aae9
#
_entry.id   0a7b66cc88563d463b39c84bab78aae9
#
_cell.length_a   1.000
_cell.length_b   1.000
_cell.length_c   1.000
_cell.angle_alpha   90.00
_cell.angle_beta   90.00
_cell.angle_gamma   90.00
#
_symmetry.space_group_name_H-M   'P 1'
#
loop_
_entity.id
_entity.type
_entity.pdbx_description
1 polymer ?
#
loop_
_entity_poly.entity_id
_entity_poly.type
_entity_poly.pdbx_seq_one_letter_code
_entity_poly.pdbx_strand_id
1 'polypeptide(L)'
;MIPIYICEDDTKQLEVISAVIKNRIMIENLDSYVHIATSDPIELLQAARVRTSSFGIYFLDIELKDSDLDGIMIGKRVRDLDPLGKIIYVTSHTDLSMSILKSNIEPTDYIIKE
;
A
#
# COMPACT_ATOMS: atom_id res chain seq x y z
N MET A 1 -2.32 -16.00 8.29
CA MET A 1 -1.36 -15.20 7.48
C MET A 1 -1.89 -13.79 7.28
N ILE A 2 -0.99 -12.83 7.24
CA ILE A 2 -1.34 -11.42 7.06
C ILE A 2 -1.33 -11.10 5.57
N PRO A 3 -2.45 -10.64 4.99
CA PRO A 3 -2.48 -10.28 3.57
C PRO A 3 -1.76 -8.96 3.31
N ILE A 4 -1.00 -8.90 2.22
CA ILE A 4 -0.29 -7.71 1.77
C ILE A 4 -0.96 -7.21 0.49
N TYR A 5 -1.25 -5.91 0.45
CA TYR A 5 -1.91 -5.23 -0.66
C TYR A 5 -0.94 -4.21 -1.22
N ILE A 6 -0.72 -4.23 -2.52
CA ILE A 6 0.23 -3.34 -3.18
C ILE A 6 -0.50 -2.56 -4.27
N CYS A 7 -0.39 -1.24 -4.26
CA CYS A 7 -0.93 -0.38 -5.32
C CYS A 7 0.16 0.54 -5.86
N GLU A 8 0.45 0.42 -7.13
CA GLU A 8 1.46 1.19 -7.87
C GLU A 8 1.02 1.32 -9.33
N ASP A 9 0.92 2.52 -9.86
CA ASP A 9 0.44 2.74 -11.23
C ASP A 9 1.47 2.42 -12.33
N ASP A 10 2.75 2.46 -12.02
CA ASP A 10 3.80 2.05 -12.95
C ASP A 10 3.96 0.53 -12.89
N THR A 11 3.64 -0.16 -13.98
CA THR A 11 3.65 -1.63 -14.01
C THR A 11 5.02 -2.23 -13.78
N LYS A 12 6.10 -1.57 -14.21
CA LYS A 12 7.47 -2.03 -13.95
C LYS A 12 7.83 -1.90 -12.48
N GLN A 13 7.48 -0.78 -11.85
CA GLN A 13 7.68 -0.57 -10.42
C GLN A 13 6.86 -1.56 -9.61
N LEU A 14 5.63 -1.82 -10.02
CA LEU A 14 4.76 -2.79 -9.37
C LEU A 14 5.40 -4.19 -9.36
N GLU A 15 5.95 -4.62 -10.48
CA GLU A 15 6.65 -5.91 -10.58
C GLU A 15 7.86 -5.96 -9.64
N VAL A 16 8.65 -4.89 -9.60
CA VAL A 16 9.84 -4.80 -8.73
C VAL A 16 9.44 -4.87 -7.26
N ILE A 17 8.48 -4.06 -6.85
CA ILE A 17 8.03 -4.01 -5.46
C ILE A 17 7.45 -5.36 -5.03
N SER A 18 6.61 -5.94 -5.87
CA SER A 18 5.99 -7.24 -5.60
C SER A 18 7.04 -8.34 -5.46
N ALA A 19 8.04 -8.37 -6.34
CA ALA A 19 9.11 -9.36 -6.31
C ALA A 19 9.97 -9.22 -5.04
N VAL A 20 10.33 -7.99 -4.67
CA VAL A 20 11.11 -7.71 -3.46
C VAL A 20 10.37 -8.17 -2.21
N ILE A 21 9.07 -7.86 -2.11
CA ILE A 21 8.26 -8.24 -0.95
C ILE A 21 8.11 -9.77 -0.88
N LYS A 22 7.81 -10.43 -1.98
CA LYS A 22 7.69 -11.90 -2.03
C LYS A 22 8.99 -12.58 -1.63
N ASN A 23 10.11 -12.06 -2.11
CA ASN A 23 11.44 -12.59 -1.79
C ASN A 23 11.75 -12.47 -0.29
N ARG A 24 11.42 -11.33 0.33
CA ARG A 24 11.61 -11.10 1.76
C ARG A 24 10.73 -12.03 2.60
N ILE A 25 9.49 -12.21 2.20
CA ILE A 25 8.58 -13.15 2.88
C ILE A 25 9.20 -14.55 2.91
N MET A 26 9.73 -14.98 1.79
CA MET A 26 10.33 -16.31 1.64
C MET A 26 11.63 -16.44 2.45
N ILE A 27 12.54 -15.48 2.33
CA ILE A 27 13.84 -15.52 3.00
C ILE A 27 13.70 -15.47 4.51
N GLU A 28 12.83 -14.60 5.01
CA GLU A 28 12.64 -14.40 6.45
C GLU A 28 11.53 -15.25 7.06
N ASN A 29 10.92 -16.10 6.24
CA ASN A 29 9.82 -16.99 6.66
C ASN A 29 8.71 -16.25 7.40
N LEU A 30 8.26 -15.14 6.82
CA LEU A 30 7.21 -14.29 7.40
C LEU A 30 5.84 -14.92 7.21
N ASP A 31 4.96 -14.76 8.21
CA ASP A 31 3.58 -15.23 8.14
C ASP A 31 2.69 -14.24 7.40
N SER A 32 3.04 -13.99 6.14
CA SER A 32 2.38 -13.01 5.27
C SER A 32 2.38 -13.52 3.83
N TYR A 33 1.52 -12.96 3.01
CA TYR A 33 1.48 -13.26 1.57
C TYR A 33 0.99 -12.06 0.78
N VAL A 34 1.41 -11.93 -0.46
CA VAL A 34 0.90 -10.89 -1.34
C VAL A 34 -0.48 -11.31 -1.84
N HIS A 35 -1.51 -10.67 -1.32
CA HIS A 35 -2.90 -10.96 -1.69
C HIS A 35 -3.25 -10.33 -3.03
N ILE A 36 -2.84 -9.10 -3.26
CA ILE A 36 -3.07 -8.37 -4.50
C ILE A 36 -1.94 -7.38 -4.76
N ALA A 37 -1.53 -7.29 -6.02
CA ALA A 37 -0.60 -6.29 -6.51
C ALA A 37 -1.24 -5.69 -7.76
N THR A 38 -1.66 -4.45 -7.71
CA THR A 38 -2.47 -3.84 -8.76
C THR A 38 -2.08 -2.40 -9.03
N SER A 39 -2.32 -1.96 -10.25
CA SER A 39 -2.22 -0.55 -10.63
C SER A 39 -3.55 0.19 -10.45
N ASP A 40 -4.63 -0.51 -10.11
CA ASP A 40 -5.96 0.05 -9.95
C ASP A 40 -6.33 0.22 -8.48
N PRO A 41 -6.40 1.47 -7.97
CA PRO A 41 -6.73 1.70 -6.56
C PRO A 41 -8.14 1.22 -6.18
N ILE A 42 -9.08 1.21 -7.12
CA ILE A 42 -10.44 0.71 -6.86
C ILE A 42 -10.40 -0.79 -6.56
N GLU A 43 -9.63 -1.53 -7.32
CA GLU A 43 -9.44 -2.97 -7.11
C GLU A 43 -8.84 -3.25 -5.74
N LEU A 44 -7.84 -2.47 -5.32
CA LEU A 44 -7.23 -2.60 -4.00
C LEU A 44 -8.27 -2.34 -2.90
N LEU A 45 -9.07 -1.27 -3.02
CA LEU A 45 -10.07 -0.93 -2.02
C LEU A 45 -11.16 -2.00 -1.90
N GLN A 46 -11.58 -2.59 -3.02
CA GLN A 46 -12.55 -3.68 -3.01
C GLN A 46 -11.98 -4.91 -2.29
N ALA A 47 -10.71 -5.24 -2.54
CA ALA A 47 -10.04 -6.33 -1.85
C ALA A 47 -9.93 -6.09 -0.34
N ALA A 48 -9.61 -4.86 0.06
CA ALA A 48 -9.52 -4.49 1.48
C ALA A 48 -10.88 -4.57 2.17
N ARG A 49 -11.94 -4.20 1.48
CA ARG A 49 -13.31 -4.23 2.01
C ARG A 49 -13.75 -5.64 2.38
N VAL A 50 -13.40 -6.63 1.59
CA VAL A 50 -13.84 -8.01 1.79
C VAL A 50 -12.82 -8.86 2.53
N ARG A 51 -11.78 -8.24 3.12
CA ARG A 51 -10.77 -9.02 3.84
C ARG A 51 -11.39 -9.75 5.04
N THR A 52 -10.86 -10.92 5.33
CA THR A 52 -11.30 -11.74 6.46
C THR A 52 -10.32 -11.73 7.62
N SER A 53 -9.10 -11.24 7.39
CA SER A 53 -8.10 -11.09 8.45
C SER A 53 -8.40 -9.91 9.36
N SER A 54 -7.80 -9.88 10.56
CA SER A 54 -7.98 -8.78 11.50
C SER A 54 -7.40 -7.47 10.97
N PHE A 55 -6.31 -7.53 10.20
CA PHE A 55 -5.72 -6.38 9.52
C PHE A 55 -4.90 -6.82 8.30
N GLY A 56 -4.58 -5.87 7.43
CA GLY A 56 -3.69 -6.07 6.30
C GLY A 56 -2.50 -5.12 6.34
N ILE A 57 -1.52 -5.35 5.45
CA ILE A 57 -0.38 -4.47 5.22
C ILE A 57 -0.54 -3.89 3.82
N TYR A 58 -0.44 -2.57 3.69
CA TYR A 58 -0.71 -1.85 2.45
C TYR A 58 0.51 -1.06 2.03
N PHE A 59 1.03 -1.36 0.84
CA PHE A 59 2.09 -0.58 0.20
C PHE A 59 1.43 0.28 -0.87
N LEU A 60 1.46 1.59 -0.69
CA LEU A 60 0.76 2.55 -1.54
C LEU A 60 1.73 3.55 -2.14
N ASP A 61 1.59 3.82 -3.44
CA ASP A 61 2.24 4.96 -4.06
C ASP A 61 1.39 6.21 -3.80
N ILE A 62 2.04 7.32 -3.47
CA ILE A 62 1.35 8.60 -3.28
C ILE A 62 0.85 9.15 -4.61
N GLU A 63 1.62 8.98 -5.69
CA GLU A 63 1.23 9.44 -7.03
C GLU A 63 0.62 8.33 -7.87
N LEU A 64 -0.67 8.39 -8.08
CA LEU A 64 -1.42 7.50 -8.96
C LEU A 64 -1.91 8.32 -10.16
N LYS A 65 -1.08 8.40 -11.20
CA LYS A 65 -1.24 9.33 -12.33
C LYS A 65 -2.51 9.13 -13.15
N ASP A 66 -2.97 7.90 -13.27
CA ASP A 66 -4.11 7.53 -14.11
C ASP A 66 -5.40 7.37 -13.30
N SER A 67 -5.44 7.93 -12.11
CA SER A 67 -6.61 7.82 -11.23
C SER A 67 -7.03 9.19 -10.71
N ASP A 68 -8.33 9.39 -10.53
CA ASP A 68 -8.87 10.55 -9.83
C ASP A 68 -8.58 10.51 -8.32
N LEU A 69 -8.13 9.35 -7.83
CA LEU A 69 -7.76 9.15 -6.43
C LEU A 69 -6.25 9.09 -6.30
N ASP A 70 -5.66 10.03 -5.58
CA ASP A 70 -4.24 9.97 -5.24
C ASP A 70 -3.99 9.00 -4.08
N GLY A 71 -2.73 8.70 -3.81
CA GLY A 71 -2.34 7.76 -2.75
C GLY A 71 -2.75 8.20 -1.36
N ILE A 72 -2.87 9.49 -1.12
CA ILE A 72 -3.33 10.03 0.17
C ILE A 72 -4.81 9.72 0.38
N MET A 73 -5.65 9.93 -0.64
CA MET A 73 -7.06 9.57 -0.57
C MET A 73 -7.27 8.07 -0.42
N ILE A 74 -6.48 7.27 -1.13
CA ILE A 74 -6.51 5.81 -1.00
C ILE A 74 -6.14 5.41 0.43
N GLY A 75 -5.10 6.02 1.00
CA GLY A 75 -4.70 5.77 2.39
C GLY A 75 -5.79 6.09 3.40
N LYS A 76 -6.52 7.19 3.20
CA LYS A 76 -7.66 7.55 4.05
C LYS A 76 -8.76 6.49 4.00
N ARG A 77 -9.09 6.03 2.80
CA ARG A 77 -10.11 4.98 2.62
C ARG A 77 -9.67 3.64 3.20
N VAL A 78 -8.41 3.29 3.03
CA VAL A 78 -7.83 2.10 3.65
C VAL A 78 -7.94 2.19 5.17
N ARG A 79 -7.60 3.35 5.75
CA ARG A 79 -7.68 3.54 7.21
C ARG A 79 -9.11 3.37 7.72
N ASP A 80 -10.12 3.83 6.96
CA ASP A 80 -11.52 3.65 7.30
C ASP A 80 -11.96 2.19 7.21
N LEU A 81 -11.49 1.47 6.19
CA LEU A 81 -11.84 0.06 5.98
C LEU A 81 -11.07 -0.88 6.92
N ASP A 82 -9.88 -0.48 7.32
CA ASP A 82 -8.97 -1.30 8.14
C ASP A 82 -8.28 -0.42 9.18
N PRO A 83 -8.95 -0.13 10.31
CA PRO A 83 -8.38 0.75 11.33
C PRO A 83 -7.05 0.27 11.92
N LEU A 84 -6.81 -1.04 11.92
CA LEU A 84 -5.56 -1.64 12.42
C LEU A 84 -4.54 -1.87 11.31
N GLY A 85 -4.86 -1.55 10.07
CA GLY A 85 -3.99 -1.79 8.93
C GLY A 85 -2.67 -1.06 9.03
N LYS A 86 -1.62 -1.68 8.50
CA LYS A 86 -0.29 -1.07 8.40
C LYS A 86 -0.15 -0.46 7.02
N ILE A 87 0.04 0.86 6.96
CA ILE A 87 0.15 1.58 5.70
C ILE A 87 1.59 2.03 5.52
N ILE A 88 2.20 1.64 4.41
CA ILE A 88 3.56 1.99 4.06
C ILE A 88 3.51 2.71 2.72
N TYR A 89 3.93 3.96 2.68
CA TYR A 89 4.01 4.71 1.44
C TYR A 89 5.34 4.47 0.75
N VAL A 90 5.27 4.20 -0.55
CA VAL A 90 6.45 4.04 -1.42
C VAL A 90 6.39 5.16 -2.44
N THR A 91 7.24 6.14 -2.32
CA THR A 91 7.14 7.37 -3.12
C THR A 91 8.50 7.93 -3.52
N SER A 92 8.55 8.63 -4.64
CA SER A 92 9.69 9.44 -5.05
C SER A 92 9.65 10.86 -4.49
N HIS A 93 8.57 11.25 -3.80
CA HIS A 93 8.36 12.60 -3.30
C HIS A 93 8.52 12.67 -1.78
N THR A 94 9.54 13.41 -1.34
CA THR A 94 9.81 13.60 0.10
C THR A 94 9.02 14.75 0.72
N ASP A 95 8.58 15.70 -0.09
CA ASP A 95 7.87 16.91 0.34
C ASP A 95 6.40 16.68 0.67
N LEU A 96 5.86 15.50 0.38
CA LEU A 96 4.46 15.16 0.65
C LEU A 96 4.21 14.65 2.07
N SER A 97 5.26 14.48 2.88
CA SER A 97 5.15 13.95 4.24
C SER A 97 4.21 14.76 5.15
N MET A 98 4.23 16.09 5.00
CA MET A 98 3.37 16.96 5.80
C MET A 98 1.89 16.76 5.48
N SER A 99 1.56 16.53 4.20
CA SER A 99 0.18 16.23 3.79
C SER A 99 -0.30 14.91 4.37
N ILE A 100 0.56 13.91 4.43
CA ILE A 100 0.25 12.62 5.05
C ILE A 100 -0.01 12.78 6.54
N LEU A 101 0.84 13.53 7.25
CA LEU A 101 0.69 13.77 8.67
C LEU A 101 -0.62 14.51 9.00
N LYS A 102 -1.03 15.44 8.14
CA LYS A 102 -2.26 16.21 8.34
C LYS A 102 -3.53 15.44 7.99
N SER A 103 -3.42 14.32 7.30
CA SER A 103 -4.57 13.57 6.78
C SER A 103 -5.14 12.52 7.72
N ASN A 104 -4.58 12.35 8.92
CA ASN A 104 -4.99 11.34 9.91
C ASN A 104 -4.90 9.90 9.42
N ILE A 105 -4.04 9.63 8.42
CA ILE A 105 -3.81 8.28 7.91
C ILE A 105 -2.99 7.46 8.90
N GLU A 106 -2.09 8.11 9.62
CA GLU A 106 -1.17 7.47 10.57
C GLU A 106 -0.38 6.33 9.91
N PRO A 107 0.43 6.63 8.87
CA PRO A 107 1.17 5.59 8.19
C PRO A 107 2.19 4.94 9.12
N THR A 108 2.42 3.64 8.91
CA THR A 108 3.42 2.90 9.68
C THR A 108 4.83 3.27 9.25
N ASP A 109 5.04 3.53 7.97
CA ASP A 109 6.35 3.84 7.41
C ASP A 109 6.20 4.51 6.04
N TYR A 110 7.35 4.88 5.43
CA TYR A 110 7.47 5.65 4.23
C TYR A 110 8.81 5.31 3.61
N ILE A 111 8.78 4.84 2.42
CA ILE A 111 9.93 4.41 1.65
C ILE A 111 10.09 5.34 0.46
N ILE A 112 11.28 5.92 0.31
CA ILE A 112 11.60 6.78 -0.82
C ILE A 112 12.10 5.91 -1.97
N LYS A 113 11.53 6.07 -3.15
CA LYS A 113 12.01 5.43 -4.37
C LYS A 113 13.32 6.07 -4.82
N GLU A 114 14.22 5.27 -5.25
CA GLU A 114 15.48 5.73 -5.85
C GLU A 114 15.34 5.95 -7.37
#